data_c9b7f9660f46e690580cc8a6c9279d61
#
_entry.id   c9b7f9660f46e690580cc8a6c9279d61
#
_cell.length_a   1.000
_cell.length_b   1.000
_cell.length_c   1.000
_cell.angle_alpha   90.00
_cell.angle_beta   90.00
_cell.angle_gamma   90.00
#
_symmetry.space_group_name_H-M   'P 1'
#
loop_
_entity.id
_entity.type
_entity.pdbx_description
1 polymer ?
#
loop_
_entity_poly.entity_id
_entity_poly.type
_entity_poly.pdbx_seq_one_letter_code
_entity_poly.pdbx_strand_id
1 'polypeptide(L)'
;MGTLRSLTDSLPTKDWGATFWSFLVSGQKDEQVSTRIPSIESFRVLAIFAVILWHSHFLSSLSKFADGNFFVLLNGYLVWWVGVPYFFITAGYFFHRSVQTQGNPTAQFRRYVAPLAWILLVWLCIYTVTPPDWPAEILHHGVWQPFYAEALKNIQLLETQHLWLFIEGVRPVWHLWFLPALMVGLGLLTLVAMGQLQRHLILLVVGIYVLILAEECTTRNLFNAPIPLGPWIIAIPLVGLGGWLAGRREQFSATVAWTLILGGYVLALVEGAVMSMVFHSSMQAIKGHAFLGGMFFSLGMFLLALAKPQLGQLTPFPFLGQLTLGIYVAHVFVMYAITPFMWKLSDKVPLWGLFLGITVYGATVAFTLVLTRVPIVRSLVVRPAWNRHERAIQERKRIDRTHPDGSGRQLPPHAA
;
A
#
# COMPACT_ATOMS: atom_id res chain seq x y z
N MET A 1 10.72 -13.00 -67.40
CA MET A 1 11.12 -12.17 -66.30
C MET A 1 9.95 -11.23 -66.03
N GLY A 2 9.04 -11.63 -65.16
CA GLY A 2 7.79 -10.93 -64.88
C GLY A 2 7.39 -11.17 -63.43
N THR A 3 7.38 -10.08 -62.66
CA THR A 3 6.47 -9.80 -61.52
C THR A 3 6.38 -10.79 -60.36
N LEU A 4 7.27 -10.59 -59.40
CA LEU A 4 7.10 -10.96 -57.96
C LEU A 4 7.23 -9.66 -57.15
N ARG A 5 6.29 -8.74 -57.29
CA ARG A 5 6.07 -7.58 -56.39
C ARG A 5 4.59 -7.40 -56.28
N SER A 6 3.97 -7.92 -55.20
CA SER A 6 2.67 -7.43 -54.64
C SER A 6 2.01 -8.41 -53.64
N LEU A 7 2.75 -8.95 -52.67
CA LEU A 7 2.13 -9.73 -51.60
C LEU A 7 2.57 -9.32 -50.19
N THR A 8 3.18 -8.15 -50.03
CA THR A 8 3.60 -7.66 -48.69
C THR A 8 2.83 -6.46 -48.15
N ASP A 9 1.83 -5.95 -48.88
CA ASP A 9 1.13 -4.71 -48.52
C ASP A 9 -0.33 -4.92 -48.10
N SER A 10 -0.62 -5.85 -47.17
CA SER A 10 -1.95 -5.86 -46.53
C SER A 10 -2.02 -6.72 -45.26
N LEU A 11 -1.05 -6.62 -44.37
CA LEU A 11 -1.31 -7.00 -42.99
C LEU A 11 -1.53 -5.68 -42.20
N PRO A 12 -2.76 -5.40 -41.71
CA PRO A 12 -2.95 -4.29 -40.79
C PRO A 12 -2.12 -4.59 -39.56
N THR A 13 -1.16 -3.74 -39.27
CA THR A 13 -0.47 -3.69 -38.00
C THR A 13 -1.53 -3.36 -36.94
N LYS A 14 -2.21 -4.40 -36.45
CA LYS A 14 -3.08 -4.27 -35.30
C LYS A 14 -2.20 -3.79 -34.17
N ASP A 15 -2.40 -2.55 -33.80
CA ASP A 15 -1.76 -1.94 -32.64
C ASP A 15 -2.28 -2.65 -31.38
N TRP A 16 -1.65 -3.78 -31.06
CA TRP A 16 -1.98 -4.64 -29.90
C TRP A 16 -1.92 -3.86 -28.60
N GLY A 17 -1.06 -2.82 -28.54
CA GLY A 17 -0.98 -1.91 -27.41
C GLY A 17 -2.26 -1.12 -27.24
N ALA A 18 -2.73 -0.43 -28.28
CA ALA A 18 -3.96 0.37 -28.23
C ALA A 18 -5.20 -0.50 -28.01
N THR A 19 -5.25 -1.70 -28.61
CA THR A 19 -6.36 -2.66 -28.43
C THR A 19 -6.38 -3.25 -27.03
N PHE A 20 -5.24 -3.60 -26.45
CA PHE A 20 -5.11 -4.09 -25.10
C PHE A 20 -5.53 -3.02 -24.07
N TRP A 21 -5.06 -1.79 -24.25
CA TRP A 21 -5.44 -0.66 -23.38
C TRP A 21 -6.91 -0.27 -23.53
N SER A 22 -7.46 -0.24 -24.74
CA SER A 22 -8.88 0.02 -24.95
C SER A 22 -9.76 -1.08 -24.31
N PHE A 23 -9.34 -2.34 -24.36
CA PHE A 23 -10.04 -3.44 -23.68
C PHE A 23 -9.99 -3.33 -22.16
N LEU A 24 -8.88 -2.88 -21.58
CA LEU A 24 -8.75 -2.64 -20.13
C LEU A 24 -9.57 -1.43 -19.67
N VAL A 25 -9.69 -0.40 -20.51
CA VAL A 25 -10.36 0.87 -20.20
C VAL A 25 -11.85 0.85 -20.59
N SER A 26 -12.24 0.10 -21.63
CA SER A 26 -13.62 0.08 -22.15
C SER A 26 -14.67 -0.52 -21.18
N GLY A 27 -14.21 -1.24 -20.15
CA GLY A 27 -15.08 -1.67 -19.05
C GLY A 27 -15.53 -0.55 -18.10
N GLN A 28 -15.12 0.70 -18.30
CA GLN A 28 -15.33 1.82 -17.38
C GLN A 28 -15.92 3.10 -18.02
N LYS A 29 -16.52 3.02 -19.20
CA LYS A 29 -17.29 4.16 -19.73
C LYS A 29 -18.68 4.20 -19.08
N ASP A 30 -18.73 4.43 -17.78
CA ASP A 30 -19.92 4.93 -17.10
C ASP A 30 -19.55 6.26 -16.43
N GLU A 31 -20.14 7.34 -16.90
CA GLU A 31 -20.12 8.69 -16.33
C GLU A 31 -20.69 8.72 -14.90
N GLN A 32 -19.98 8.09 -13.97
CA GLN A 32 -20.12 8.47 -12.57
C GLN A 32 -19.00 9.46 -12.28
N VAL A 33 -19.38 10.68 -11.92
CA VAL A 33 -18.51 11.66 -11.29
C VAL A 33 -17.75 10.93 -10.18
N SER A 34 -16.58 10.42 -10.52
CA SER A 34 -15.74 9.67 -9.62
C SER A 34 -15.33 10.64 -8.50
N THR A 35 -15.77 10.39 -7.29
CA THR A 35 -15.30 11.09 -6.09
C THR A 35 -13.81 10.83 -5.81
N ARG A 36 -13.16 10.10 -6.70
CA ARG A 36 -11.74 9.73 -6.65
C ARG A 36 -10.88 10.85 -7.20
N ILE A 37 -9.76 11.06 -6.56
CA ILE A 37 -8.77 12.07 -6.95
C ILE A 37 -7.67 11.35 -7.74
N PRO A 38 -7.52 11.57 -9.06
CA PRO A 38 -6.55 10.85 -9.92
C PRO A 38 -5.12 10.90 -9.40
N SER A 39 -4.70 12.04 -8.88
CA SER A 39 -3.37 12.20 -8.30
C SER A 39 -3.12 11.31 -7.09
N ILE A 40 -4.10 11.15 -6.20
CA ILE A 40 -3.97 10.29 -5.03
C ILE A 40 -3.79 8.83 -5.47
N GLU A 41 -4.57 8.39 -6.45
CA GLU A 41 -4.42 7.04 -7.00
C GLU A 41 -3.06 6.87 -7.70
N SER A 42 -2.57 7.88 -8.42
CA SER A 42 -1.25 7.84 -9.05
C SER A 42 -0.12 7.76 -8.03
N PHE A 43 -0.18 8.54 -6.95
CA PHE A 43 0.80 8.46 -5.88
C PHE A 43 0.73 7.13 -5.10
N ARG A 44 -0.44 6.48 -5.02
CA ARG A 44 -0.55 5.12 -4.48
C ARG A 44 0.26 4.10 -5.28
N VAL A 45 0.31 4.26 -6.61
CA VAL A 45 1.14 3.39 -7.46
C VAL A 45 2.62 3.55 -7.14
N LEU A 46 3.09 4.79 -6.98
CA LEU A 46 4.47 5.06 -6.56
C LEU A 46 4.73 4.49 -5.15
N ALA A 47 3.79 4.67 -4.23
CA ALA A 47 3.92 4.19 -2.87
C ALA A 47 3.98 2.65 -2.79
N ILE A 48 3.13 1.93 -3.52
CA ILE A 48 3.18 0.45 -3.51
C ILE A 48 4.41 -0.08 -4.24
N PHE A 49 4.86 0.57 -5.30
CA PHE A 49 6.11 0.22 -5.95
C PHE A 49 7.30 0.39 -4.99
N ALA A 50 7.33 1.48 -4.25
CA ALA A 50 8.32 1.72 -3.21
C ALA A 50 8.30 0.62 -2.11
N VAL A 51 7.13 0.20 -1.65
CA VAL A 51 7.01 -0.92 -0.70
C VAL A 51 7.61 -2.20 -1.27
N ILE A 52 7.34 -2.52 -2.54
CA ILE A 52 7.91 -3.71 -3.19
C ILE A 52 9.43 -3.60 -3.32
N LEU A 53 9.96 -2.44 -3.69
CA LEU A 53 11.41 -2.20 -3.72
C LEU A 53 12.05 -2.42 -2.36
N TRP A 54 11.42 -1.95 -1.28
CA TRP A 54 11.91 -2.18 0.08
C TRP A 54 12.06 -3.67 0.39
N HIS A 55 11.11 -4.49 -0.04
CA HIS A 55 11.10 -5.94 0.20
C HIS A 55 11.96 -6.75 -0.79
N SER A 56 12.33 -6.17 -1.92
CA SER A 56 13.11 -6.84 -2.98
C SER A 56 14.64 -6.76 -2.80
N HIS A 57 15.13 -6.63 -1.56
CA HIS A 57 16.56 -6.49 -1.25
C HIS A 57 17.23 -5.25 -1.90
N PHE A 58 16.45 -4.22 -2.21
CA PHE A 58 16.97 -3.00 -2.86
C PHE A 58 18.09 -2.34 -2.04
N LEU A 59 17.90 -2.17 -0.71
CA LEU A 59 18.93 -1.59 0.15
C LEU A 59 20.22 -2.42 0.21
N SER A 60 20.10 -3.75 0.26
CA SER A 60 21.26 -4.66 0.23
C SER A 60 22.03 -4.54 -1.08
N SER A 61 21.33 -4.48 -2.21
CA SER A 61 21.96 -4.33 -3.53
C SER A 61 22.57 -2.95 -3.70
N LEU A 62 21.93 -1.91 -3.17
CA LEU A 62 22.42 -0.55 -3.15
C LEU A 62 23.69 -0.43 -2.29
N SER A 63 23.73 -1.08 -1.13
CA SER A 63 24.90 -1.13 -0.25
C SER A 63 26.11 -1.75 -0.94
N LYS A 64 25.91 -2.88 -1.64
CA LYS A 64 26.98 -3.51 -2.43
C LYS A 64 27.45 -2.58 -3.57
N PHE A 65 26.52 -1.95 -4.27
CA PHE A 65 26.83 -1.04 -5.37
C PHE A 65 27.60 0.23 -4.93
N ALA A 66 27.27 0.73 -3.76
CA ALA A 66 27.80 1.99 -3.21
C ALA A 66 28.97 1.79 -2.25
N ASP A 67 29.55 0.59 -2.15
CA ASP A 67 30.62 0.25 -1.21
C ASP A 67 30.34 0.70 0.24
N GLY A 68 29.07 0.61 0.65
CA GLY A 68 28.62 1.02 1.97
C GLY A 68 28.57 2.53 2.21
N ASN A 69 28.60 3.35 1.15
CA ASN A 69 28.53 4.80 1.28
C ASN A 69 27.27 5.24 2.04
N PHE A 70 27.48 5.91 3.18
CA PHE A 70 26.41 6.33 4.10
C PHE A 70 25.30 7.13 3.42
N PHE A 71 25.67 8.15 2.63
CA PHE A 71 24.66 9.01 1.98
C PHE A 71 23.86 8.28 0.92
N VAL A 72 24.45 7.33 0.22
CA VAL A 72 23.74 6.50 -0.76
C VAL A 72 22.75 5.57 -0.05
N LEU A 73 23.14 4.98 1.07
CA LEU A 73 22.28 4.13 1.88
C LEU A 73 21.13 4.93 2.51
N LEU A 74 21.42 6.14 3.00
CA LEU A 74 20.39 7.03 3.54
C LEU A 74 19.33 7.38 2.47
N ASN A 75 19.77 7.62 1.23
CA ASN A 75 18.84 7.80 0.12
C ASN A 75 17.99 6.56 -0.18
N GLY A 76 18.44 5.37 0.18
CA GLY A 76 17.64 4.15 0.11
C GLY A 76 16.39 4.19 0.99
N TYR A 77 16.41 4.91 2.11
CA TYR A 77 15.23 5.12 2.97
C TYR A 77 14.16 5.99 2.32
N LEU A 78 14.48 6.74 1.26
CA LEU A 78 13.48 7.45 0.47
C LEU A 78 12.36 6.52 0.00
N VAL A 79 12.70 5.29 -0.32
CA VAL A 79 11.74 4.22 -0.71
C VAL A 79 10.73 3.96 0.41
N TRP A 80 11.15 3.95 1.67
CA TRP A 80 10.26 3.82 2.81
C TRP A 80 9.35 5.04 2.97
N TRP A 81 9.90 6.26 2.89
CA TRP A 81 9.14 7.50 3.08
C TRP A 81 8.10 7.73 1.98
N VAL A 82 8.40 7.33 0.74
CA VAL A 82 7.41 7.33 -0.35
C VAL A 82 6.29 6.34 -0.10
N GLY A 83 6.58 5.18 0.49
CA GLY A 83 5.66 4.04 0.58
C GLY A 83 4.66 4.15 1.73
N VAL A 84 5.04 3.58 2.86
CA VAL A 84 4.13 3.29 3.98
C VAL A 84 3.46 4.53 4.59
N PRO A 85 4.18 5.63 4.90
CA PRO A 85 3.56 6.80 5.52
C PRO A 85 2.48 7.43 4.65
N TYR A 86 2.66 7.44 3.33
CA TYR A 86 1.67 7.97 2.39
C TYR A 86 0.33 7.23 2.50
N PHE A 87 0.34 5.90 2.64
CA PHE A 87 -0.88 5.11 2.79
C PHE A 87 -1.60 5.41 4.10
N PHE A 88 -0.89 5.56 5.22
CA PHE A 88 -1.50 5.89 6.51
C PHE A 88 -2.16 7.27 6.49
N ILE A 89 -1.46 8.30 5.99
CA ILE A 89 -2.00 9.67 5.85
C ILE A 89 -3.26 9.65 4.97
N THR A 90 -3.18 9.00 3.81
CA THR A 90 -4.30 8.89 2.87
C THR A 90 -5.51 8.19 3.49
N ALA A 91 -5.29 7.10 4.22
CA ALA A 91 -6.37 6.36 4.87
C ALA A 91 -7.07 7.18 5.96
N GLY A 92 -6.29 7.86 6.81
CA GLY A 92 -6.82 8.75 7.85
C GLY A 92 -7.65 9.88 7.27
N TYR A 93 -7.16 10.50 6.19
CA TYR A 93 -7.87 11.58 5.48
C TYR A 93 -9.25 11.13 4.98
N PHE A 94 -9.30 10.05 4.20
CA PHE A 94 -10.58 9.59 3.64
C PHE A 94 -11.52 9.04 4.70
N PHE A 95 -10.99 8.37 5.73
CA PHE A 95 -11.79 7.89 6.84
C PHE A 95 -12.48 9.05 7.57
N HIS A 96 -11.72 10.06 7.99
CA HIS A 96 -12.27 11.20 8.72
C HIS A 96 -13.25 12.01 7.86
N ARG A 97 -12.94 12.21 6.57
CA ARG A 97 -13.88 12.84 5.63
C ARG A 97 -15.18 12.05 5.50
N SER A 98 -15.11 10.72 5.49
CA SER A 98 -16.31 9.86 5.50
C SER A 98 -17.13 10.02 6.78
N VAL A 99 -16.48 10.16 7.95
CA VAL A 99 -17.15 10.45 9.22
C VAL A 99 -17.84 11.81 9.19
N GLN A 100 -17.18 12.85 8.64
CA GLN A 100 -17.77 14.18 8.51
C GLN A 100 -19.00 14.23 7.60
N THR A 101 -18.99 13.45 6.51
CA THR A 101 -20.07 13.49 5.51
C THR A 101 -21.23 12.55 5.82
N GLN A 102 -20.97 11.40 6.43
CA GLN A 102 -21.96 10.35 6.68
C GLN A 102 -22.34 10.22 8.16
N GLY A 103 -21.65 10.94 9.07
CA GLY A 103 -21.84 10.81 10.50
C GLY A 103 -21.41 9.45 11.04
N ASN A 104 -21.83 9.10 12.25
CA ASN A 104 -21.63 7.83 12.95
C ASN A 104 -20.22 7.21 12.78
N PRO A 105 -19.23 7.62 13.59
CA PRO A 105 -17.84 7.17 13.48
C PRO A 105 -17.69 5.64 13.58
N THR A 106 -18.48 5.00 14.44
CA THR A 106 -18.45 3.54 14.63
C THR A 106 -18.91 2.79 13.38
N ALA A 107 -19.98 3.26 12.71
CA ALA A 107 -20.44 2.64 11.48
C ALA A 107 -19.39 2.78 10.37
N GLN A 108 -18.74 3.95 10.27
CA GLN A 108 -17.64 4.15 9.32
C GLN A 108 -16.44 3.26 9.66
N PHE A 109 -16.05 3.13 10.93
CA PHE A 109 -15.00 2.22 11.36
C PHE A 109 -15.27 0.80 10.89
N ARG A 110 -16.44 0.25 11.19
CA ARG A 110 -16.83 -1.11 10.75
C ARG A 110 -16.76 -1.23 9.22
N ARG A 111 -17.23 -0.23 8.49
CA ARG A 111 -17.20 -0.21 7.02
C ARG A 111 -15.78 -0.24 6.44
N TYR A 112 -14.83 0.43 7.09
CA TYR A 112 -13.43 0.46 6.65
C TYR A 112 -12.65 -0.77 7.11
N VAL A 113 -12.83 -1.17 8.37
CA VAL A 113 -11.99 -2.20 9.01
C VAL A 113 -12.46 -3.62 8.67
N ALA A 114 -13.76 -3.90 8.59
CA ALA A 114 -14.21 -5.26 8.32
C ALA A 114 -13.67 -5.86 6.99
N PRO A 115 -13.63 -5.11 5.87
CA PRO A 115 -13.00 -5.61 4.65
C PRO A 115 -11.48 -5.82 4.79
N LEU A 116 -10.78 -4.96 5.55
CA LEU A 116 -9.35 -5.11 5.80
C LEU A 116 -9.05 -6.33 6.66
N ALA A 117 -9.86 -6.54 7.71
CA ALA A 117 -9.74 -7.70 8.58
C ALA A 117 -10.00 -9.01 7.81
N TRP A 118 -11.00 -9.03 6.93
CA TRP A 118 -11.27 -10.17 6.06
C TRP A 118 -10.07 -10.49 5.15
N ILE A 119 -9.56 -9.49 4.45
CA ILE A 119 -8.40 -9.65 3.56
C ILE A 119 -7.18 -10.11 4.36
N LEU A 120 -6.92 -9.51 5.52
CA LEU A 120 -5.84 -9.93 6.41
C LEU A 120 -5.99 -11.40 6.81
N LEU A 121 -7.16 -11.83 7.27
CA LEU A 121 -7.42 -13.20 7.68
C LEU A 121 -7.16 -14.20 6.56
N VAL A 122 -7.68 -13.92 5.37
CA VAL A 122 -7.51 -14.83 4.23
C VAL A 122 -6.05 -14.93 3.81
N TRP A 123 -5.35 -13.79 3.69
CA TRP A 123 -3.93 -13.80 3.31
C TRP A 123 -3.04 -14.37 4.42
N LEU A 124 -3.40 -14.19 5.68
CA LEU A 124 -2.75 -14.88 6.79
C LEU A 124 -2.83 -16.38 6.61
N CYS A 125 -4.01 -16.93 6.31
CA CYS A 125 -4.17 -18.36 6.02
C CYS A 125 -3.33 -18.82 4.82
N ILE A 126 -3.33 -18.04 3.71
CA ILE A 126 -2.53 -18.35 2.52
C ILE A 126 -1.04 -18.42 2.86
N TYR A 127 -0.50 -17.41 3.54
CA TYR A 127 0.92 -17.36 3.90
C TYR A 127 1.32 -18.39 4.96
N THR A 128 0.40 -18.77 5.85
CA THR A 128 0.67 -19.81 6.86
C THR A 128 0.98 -21.17 6.22
N VAL A 129 0.40 -21.44 5.05
CA VAL A 129 0.62 -22.70 4.35
C VAL A 129 1.63 -22.58 3.19
N THR A 130 2.03 -21.38 2.78
CA THR A 130 2.88 -21.17 1.61
C THR A 130 4.35 -21.09 2.03
N PRO A 131 5.19 -22.07 1.66
CA PRO A 131 6.62 -21.98 1.95
C PRO A 131 7.28 -20.84 1.13
N PRO A 132 8.36 -20.22 1.64
CA PRO A 132 9.13 -19.26 0.86
C PRO A 132 9.54 -19.87 -0.48
N ASP A 133 10.03 -20.19 -1.20
CA ASP A 133 10.45 -20.81 -2.46
C ASP A 133 9.47 -21.88 -2.98
N TRP A 134 8.14 -21.69 -2.75
CA TRP A 134 7.11 -22.70 -3.03
C TRP A 134 7.17 -23.33 -4.45
N PRO A 135 7.56 -22.63 -5.53
CA PRO A 135 7.64 -23.30 -6.83
C PRO A 135 8.80 -24.26 -6.92
N ALA A 136 9.96 -23.95 -6.32
CA ALA A 136 11.11 -24.86 -6.29
C ALA A 136 10.80 -26.07 -5.38
N GLU A 137 10.17 -25.83 -4.24
CA GLU A 137 9.75 -26.91 -3.34
C GLU A 137 8.75 -27.87 -4.00
N ILE A 138 7.79 -27.36 -4.79
CA ILE A 138 6.87 -28.21 -5.56
C ILE A 138 7.62 -29.09 -6.55
N LEU A 139 8.62 -28.55 -7.24
CA LEU A 139 9.41 -29.29 -8.23
C LEU A 139 10.23 -30.43 -7.60
N HIS A 140 10.68 -30.24 -6.35
CA HIS A 140 11.52 -31.22 -5.64
C HIS A 140 10.72 -32.24 -4.84
N HIS A 141 9.61 -31.83 -4.23
CA HIS A 141 8.89 -32.62 -3.22
C HIS A 141 7.42 -32.91 -3.59
N GLY A 142 6.96 -32.45 -4.76
CA GLY A 142 5.56 -32.54 -5.18
C GLY A 142 4.68 -31.46 -4.52
N VAL A 143 3.40 -31.40 -4.93
CA VAL A 143 2.52 -30.28 -4.61
C VAL A 143 2.18 -30.21 -3.11
N TRP A 144 1.89 -31.31 -2.46
CA TRP A 144 1.28 -31.30 -1.12
C TRP A 144 2.28 -31.22 0.02
N GLN A 145 3.43 -31.87 -0.11
CA GLN A 145 4.39 -32.03 0.98
C GLN A 145 4.94 -30.67 1.50
N PRO A 146 5.38 -29.74 0.65
CA PRO A 146 5.92 -28.46 1.12
C PRO A 146 4.88 -27.61 1.87
N PHE A 147 3.64 -27.56 1.36
CA PHE A 147 2.57 -26.78 2.00
C PHE A 147 2.16 -27.37 3.35
N TYR A 148 2.08 -28.70 3.45
CA TYR A 148 1.79 -29.37 4.70
C TYR A 148 2.90 -29.17 5.74
N ALA A 149 4.16 -29.30 5.34
CA ALA A 149 5.31 -29.08 6.22
C ALA A 149 5.37 -27.64 6.74
N GLU A 150 5.14 -26.65 5.85
CA GLU A 150 5.13 -25.24 6.25
C GLU A 150 3.93 -24.93 7.17
N ALA A 151 2.75 -25.49 6.90
CA ALA A 151 1.59 -25.37 7.76
C ALA A 151 1.87 -25.87 9.17
N LEU A 152 2.42 -27.09 9.31
CA LEU A 152 2.76 -27.67 10.62
C LEU A 152 3.78 -26.81 11.36
N LYS A 153 4.84 -26.37 10.71
CA LYS A 153 5.87 -25.49 11.28
C LYS A 153 5.25 -24.20 11.82
N ASN A 154 4.38 -23.56 11.03
CA ASN A 154 3.76 -22.29 11.42
C ASN A 154 2.71 -22.46 12.53
N ILE A 155 1.98 -23.59 12.58
CA ILE A 155 1.08 -23.93 13.70
C ILE A 155 1.89 -24.15 14.98
N GLN A 156 3.02 -24.87 14.93
CA GLN A 156 3.89 -25.05 16.10
C GLN A 156 4.49 -23.72 16.59
N LEU A 157 4.81 -22.80 15.67
CA LEU A 157 5.24 -21.44 16.04
C LEU A 157 4.10 -20.66 16.73
N LEU A 158 2.84 -20.83 16.31
CA LEU A 158 1.68 -20.23 16.98
C LEU A 158 1.48 -20.73 18.40
N GLU A 159 1.71 -22.02 18.65
CA GLU A 159 1.59 -22.62 19.97
C GLU A 159 2.70 -22.17 20.92
N THR A 160 3.91 -21.94 20.41
CA THR A 160 5.08 -21.57 21.21
C THR A 160 5.30 -20.06 21.34
N GLN A 161 4.79 -19.29 20.41
CA GLN A 161 4.95 -17.84 20.38
C GLN A 161 3.58 -17.17 20.52
N HIS A 162 3.50 -16.16 21.35
CA HIS A 162 2.25 -15.43 21.60
C HIS A 162 1.66 -14.89 20.28
N LEU A 163 0.34 -14.92 20.14
CA LEU A 163 -0.44 -14.36 19.03
C LEU A 163 0.02 -12.93 18.62
N TRP A 164 0.60 -12.19 19.56
CA TRP A 164 1.17 -10.87 19.34
C TRP A 164 2.28 -10.85 18.26
N LEU A 165 3.11 -11.89 18.19
CA LEU A 165 4.18 -11.98 17.18
C LEU A 165 3.65 -12.10 15.74
N PHE A 166 2.43 -12.62 15.57
CA PHE A 166 1.74 -12.59 14.29
C PHE A 166 1.29 -11.17 13.91
N ILE A 167 0.92 -10.36 14.89
CA ILE A 167 0.49 -8.97 14.69
C ILE A 167 1.72 -8.09 14.39
N GLU A 168 2.85 -8.35 15.02
CA GLU A 168 4.12 -7.65 14.79
C GLU A 168 4.79 -7.97 13.46
N GLY A 169 4.28 -8.96 12.73
CA GLY A 169 4.86 -9.35 11.45
C GLY A 169 6.13 -10.20 11.58
N VAL A 170 6.27 -10.96 12.66
CA VAL A 170 7.31 -11.98 12.78
C VAL A 170 6.79 -13.26 12.16
N ARG A 171 7.39 -13.64 11.02
CA ARG A 171 7.10 -14.85 10.23
C ARG A 171 5.78 -15.60 10.54
N PRO A 172 5.03 -16.04 9.52
CA PRO A 172 5.36 -16.04 8.08
C PRO A 172 4.93 -14.78 7.34
N VAL A 173 4.27 -13.82 8.01
CA VAL A 173 3.52 -12.71 7.39
C VAL A 173 4.04 -11.33 7.77
N TRP A 174 5.32 -11.23 7.97
CA TRP A 174 6.00 -10.00 8.43
C TRP A 174 5.62 -8.72 7.64
N HIS A 175 5.25 -8.82 6.36
CA HIS A 175 4.86 -7.67 5.56
C HIS A 175 3.40 -7.22 5.81
N LEU A 176 2.53 -8.09 6.34
CA LEU A 176 1.11 -7.74 6.56
C LEU A 176 0.88 -6.85 7.80
N TRP A 177 1.91 -6.55 8.60
CA TRP A 177 1.85 -5.69 9.78
C TRP A 177 1.13 -4.36 9.54
N PHE A 178 1.20 -3.82 8.32
CA PHE A 178 0.56 -2.58 7.94
C PHE A 178 -0.97 -2.61 8.12
N LEU A 179 -1.63 -3.74 7.86
CA LEU A 179 -3.10 -3.84 7.96
C LEU A 179 -3.58 -3.73 9.43
N PRO A 180 -3.06 -4.52 10.40
CA PRO A 180 -3.43 -4.34 11.79
C PRO A 180 -3.02 -2.96 12.34
N ALA A 181 -1.86 -2.43 11.96
CA ALA A 181 -1.44 -1.09 12.34
C ALA A 181 -2.42 -0.02 11.83
N LEU A 182 -2.86 -0.13 10.59
CA LEU A 182 -3.89 0.75 10.01
C LEU A 182 -5.21 0.63 10.77
N MET A 183 -5.65 -0.59 11.11
CA MET A 183 -6.89 -0.80 11.86
C MET A 183 -6.83 -0.16 13.26
N VAL A 184 -5.69 -0.26 13.95
CA VAL A 184 -5.46 0.42 15.24
C VAL A 184 -5.50 1.93 15.07
N GLY A 185 -4.79 2.49 14.09
CA GLY A 185 -4.81 3.94 13.82
C GLY A 185 -6.22 4.47 13.53
N LEU A 186 -7.01 3.75 12.70
CA LEU A 186 -8.41 4.08 12.42
C LEU A 186 -9.30 3.95 13.67
N GLY A 187 -9.04 2.95 14.53
CA GLY A 187 -9.74 2.78 15.80
C GLY A 187 -9.54 3.96 16.73
N LEU A 188 -8.29 4.40 16.91
CA LEU A 188 -7.99 5.59 17.74
C LEU A 188 -8.58 6.87 17.14
N LEU A 189 -8.52 7.05 15.82
CA LEU A 189 -9.17 8.19 15.17
C LEU A 189 -10.70 8.15 15.36
N THR A 190 -11.30 6.96 15.41
CA THR A 190 -12.73 6.79 15.74
C THR A 190 -13.03 7.23 17.17
N LEU A 191 -12.20 6.82 18.15
CA LEU A 191 -12.36 7.25 19.54
C LEU A 191 -12.24 8.76 19.69
N VAL A 192 -11.27 9.39 19.00
CA VAL A 192 -11.14 10.85 18.96
C VAL A 192 -12.39 11.51 18.38
N ALA A 193 -12.98 10.93 17.33
CA ALA A 193 -14.20 11.45 16.72
C ALA A 193 -15.42 11.29 17.66
N MET A 194 -15.56 10.17 18.34
CA MET A 194 -16.62 9.91 19.32
C MET A 194 -16.52 10.82 20.54
N GLY A 195 -15.31 11.02 21.03
CA GLY A 195 -15.02 11.92 22.17
C GLY A 195 -15.02 13.39 21.83
N GLN A 196 -15.32 13.79 20.57
CA GLN A 196 -15.29 15.17 20.08
C GLN A 196 -13.94 15.88 20.33
N LEU A 197 -12.83 15.11 20.33
CA LEU A 197 -11.49 15.59 20.63
C LEU A 197 -10.72 16.07 19.39
N GLN A 198 -11.41 16.28 18.25
CA GLN A 198 -10.76 16.65 16.97
C GLN A 198 -9.90 17.91 17.05
N ARG A 199 -10.28 18.86 17.91
CA ARG A 199 -9.50 20.10 18.16
C ARG A 199 -8.10 19.80 18.76
N HIS A 200 -7.98 18.70 19.50
CA HIS A 200 -6.73 18.27 20.15
C HIS A 200 -5.96 17.24 19.32
N LEU A 201 -6.50 16.81 18.19
CA LEU A 201 -5.93 15.72 17.39
C LEU A 201 -4.47 16.00 16.98
N ILE A 202 -4.14 17.24 16.61
CA ILE A 202 -2.77 17.58 16.23
C ILE A 202 -1.79 17.47 17.42
N LEU A 203 -2.22 17.83 18.62
CA LEU A 203 -1.39 17.70 19.82
C LEU A 203 -1.14 16.22 20.14
N LEU A 204 -2.15 15.35 19.97
CA LEU A 204 -1.99 13.90 20.11
C LEU A 204 -1.03 13.34 19.07
N VAL A 205 -1.18 13.76 17.79
CA VAL A 205 -0.28 13.37 16.69
C VAL A 205 1.16 13.73 17.00
N VAL A 206 1.41 14.99 17.36
CA VAL A 206 2.77 15.48 17.68
C VAL A 206 3.32 14.77 18.90
N GLY A 207 2.53 14.66 19.98
CA GLY A 207 2.98 14.00 21.22
C GLY A 207 3.37 12.55 21.01
N ILE A 208 2.55 11.76 20.30
CA ILE A 208 2.86 10.36 20.00
C ILE A 208 4.07 10.27 19.07
N TYR A 209 4.17 11.16 18.07
CA TYR A 209 5.31 11.15 17.16
C TYR A 209 6.63 11.47 17.87
N VAL A 210 6.64 12.44 18.77
CA VAL A 210 7.81 12.76 19.61
C VAL A 210 8.23 11.57 20.48
N LEU A 211 7.27 10.84 21.05
CA LEU A 211 7.56 9.61 21.82
C LEU A 211 8.21 8.54 20.93
N ILE A 212 7.73 8.36 19.70
CA ILE A 212 8.34 7.42 18.74
C ILE A 212 9.76 7.85 18.38
N LEU A 213 9.97 9.13 18.09
CA LEU A 213 11.31 9.66 17.81
C LEU A 213 12.26 9.43 19.00
N ALA A 214 11.80 9.72 20.20
CA ALA A 214 12.59 9.52 21.40
C ALA A 214 12.99 8.04 21.60
N GLU A 215 12.09 7.10 21.32
CA GLU A 215 12.36 5.66 21.39
C GLU A 215 13.31 5.18 20.30
N GLU A 216 13.13 5.64 19.05
CA GLU A 216 14.01 5.22 17.95
C GLU A 216 15.40 5.86 18.00
N CYS A 217 15.51 7.10 18.51
CA CYS A 217 16.78 7.80 18.65
C CYS A 217 17.64 7.26 19.80
N THR A 218 17.02 6.64 20.80
CA THR A 218 17.77 6.00 21.88
C THR A 218 17.95 4.54 21.52
N THR A 219 19.17 4.12 21.31
CA THR A 219 19.53 2.69 21.11
C THR A 219 19.21 1.82 22.33
N ARG A 220 18.69 2.42 23.38
CA ARG A 220 18.16 1.79 24.59
C ARG A 220 16.67 1.94 24.56
N ASN A 221 15.93 0.84 24.74
CA ASN A 221 14.50 0.88 25.00
C ASN A 221 14.25 1.82 26.18
N LEU A 222 13.97 3.10 25.90
CA LEU A 222 13.72 4.12 26.93
C LEU A 222 12.65 3.68 27.93
N PHE A 223 11.69 2.92 27.45
CA PHE A 223 10.54 2.51 28.24
C PHE A 223 10.67 1.08 28.77
N ASN A 224 11.78 0.32 28.52
CA ASN A 224 11.84 -1.12 28.79
C ASN A 224 10.51 -1.83 28.49
N ALA A 225 9.83 -1.33 27.45
CA ALA A 225 8.51 -1.78 27.12
C ALA A 225 8.58 -3.28 26.80
N PRO A 226 7.75 -4.13 27.43
CA PRO A 226 7.71 -5.55 27.12
C PRO A 226 7.29 -5.80 25.66
N ILE A 227 6.84 -4.75 24.98
CA ILE A 227 6.44 -4.71 23.58
C ILE A 227 7.35 -3.69 22.91
N PRO A 228 8.26 -4.10 22.03
CA PRO A 228 9.02 -3.14 21.23
C PRO A 228 8.01 -2.27 20.49
N LEU A 229 8.13 -0.95 20.64
CA LEU A 229 7.36 0.02 19.89
C LEU A 229 7.87 -0.05 18.46
N GLY A 230 7.45 -1.11 17.75
CA GLY A 230 7.89 -1.39 16.40
C GLY A 230 7.31 -0.40 15.37
N PRO A 231 7.66 -0.56 14.10
CA PRO A 231 7.22 0.35 13.03
C PRO A 231 5.69 0.47 12.91
N TRP A 232 4.92 -0.43 13.51
CA TRP A 232 3.45 -0.39 13.48
C TRP A 232 2.85 0.80 14.26
N ILE A 233 3.52 1.28 15.32
CA ILE A 233 2.98 2.40 16.13
C ILE A 233 2.97 3.72 15.34
N ILE A 234 3.82 3.86 14.33
CA ILE A 234 3.86 5.05 13.46
C ILE A 234 2.55 5.26 12.68
N ALA A 235 1.74 4.21 12.54
CA ALA A 235 0.41 4.31 11.95
C ALA A 235 -0.49 5.29 12.71
N ILE A 236 -0.37 5.35 14.04
CA ILE A 236 -1.24 6.18 14.89
C ILE A 236 -1.11 7.66 14.55
N PRO A 237 0.09 8.29 14.64
CA PRO A 237 0.22 9.70 14.30
C PRO A 237 0.00 9.97 12.81
N LEU A 238 0.36 9.08 11.90
CA LEU A 238 0.19 9.31 10.46
C LEU A 238 -1.28 9.23 10.03
N VAL A 239 -2.06 8.27 10.57
CA VAL A 239 -3.52 8.22 10.36
C VAL A 239 -4.19 9.43 11.02
N GLY A 240 -3.75 9.80 12.24
CA GLY A 240 -4.21 11.00 12.92
C GLY A 240 -3.94 12.27 12.12
N LEU A 241 -2.74 12.42 11.55
CA LEU A 241 -2.36 13.55 10.69
C LEU A 241 -3.29 13.64 9.47
N GLY A 242 -3.56 12.51 8.80
CA GLY A 242 -4.53 12.45 7.71
C GLY A 242 -5.92 12.91 8.14
N GLY A 243 -6.40 12.44 9.29
CA GLY A 243 -7.67 12.87 9.89
C GLY A 243 -7.72 14.35 10.20
N TRP A 244 -6.64 14.92 10.75
CA TRP A 244 -6.53 16.34 11.02
C TRP A 244 -6.60 17.19 9.74
N LEU A 245 -5.91 16.77 8.67
CA LEU A 245 -5.97 17.44 7.37
C LEU A 245 -7.38 17.42 6.77
N ALA A 246 -8.12 16.33 6.93
CA ALA A 246 -9.50 16.22 6.44
C ALA A 246 -10.47 17.20 7.11
N GLY A 247 -10.18 17.58 8.36
CA GLY A 247 -10.93 18.62 9.11
C GLY A 247 -10.68 20.04 8.59
N ARG A 248 -9.68 20.27 7.76
CA ARG A 248 -9.33 21.58 7.23
C ARG A 248 -10.01 21.81 5.88
N ARG A 249 -10.65 22.98 5.75
CA ARG A 249 -11.29 23.43 4.49
C ARG A 249 -10.33 24.18 3.56
N GLU A 250 -9.10 24.40 3.99
CA GLU A 250 -8.10 25.17 3.27
C GLU A 250 -7.66 24.45 1.98
N GLN A 251 -7.48 25.22 0.93
CA GLN A 251 -6.84 24.73 -0.28
C GLN A 251 -5.33 24.67 -0.04
N PHE A 252 -4.75 23.50 -0.17
CA PHE A 252 -3.31 23.32 0.00
C PHE A 252 -2.56 23.86 -1.22
N SER A 253 -1.55 24.71 -0.97
CA SER A 253 -0.69 25.23 -2.03
C SER A 253 0.31 24.17 -2.50
N ALA A 254 0.49 24.07 -3.82
CA ALA A 254 1.55 23.24 -4.39
C ALA A 254 2.95 23.69 -3.93
N THR A 255 3.14 24.98 -3.68
CA THR A 255 4.40 25.51 -3.14
C THR A 255 4.69 24.93 -1.75
N VAL A 256 3.71 24.96 -0.84
CA VAL A 256 3.85 24.34 0.49
C VAL A 256 4.17 22.84 0.36
N ALA A 257 3.49 22.14 -0.53
CA ALA A 257 3.74 20.72 -0.78
C ALA A 257 5.18 20.48 -1.22
N TRP A 258 5.70 21.22 -2.18
CA TRP A 258 7.08 21.11 -2.64
C TRP A 258 8.10 21.52 -1.56
N THR A 259 7.81 22.55 -0.78
CA THR A 259 8.67 22.94 0.37
C THR A 259 8.79 21.79 1.36
N LEU A 260 7.68 21.10 1.67
CA LEU A 260 7.70 19.93 2.57
C LEU A 260 8.42 18.74 1.96
N ILE A 261 8.29 18.49 0.65
CA ILE A 261 9.03 17.40 -0.03
C ILE A 261 10.53 17.69 0.03
N LEU A 262 10.97 18.84 -0.46
CA LEU A 262 12.39 19.18 -0.55
C LEU A 262 13.00 19.44 0.83
N GLY A 263 12.33 20.22 1.67
CA GLY A 263 12.77 20.50 3.03
C GLY A 263 12.77 19.25 3.90
N GLY A 264 11.76 18.39 3.76
CA GLY A 264 11.69 17.10 4.44
C GLY A 264 12.84 16.18 4.02
N TYR A 265 13.13 16.12 2.73
CA TYR A 265 14.28 15.36 2.23
C TYR A 265 15.60 15.85 2.82
N VAL A 266 15.86 17.16 2.75
CA VAL A 266 17.08 17.76 3.33
C VAL A 266 17.16 17.51 4.84
N LEU A 267 16.05 17.70 5.56
CA LEU A 267 15.99 17.44 7.00
C LEU A 267 16.35 15.98 7.31
N ALA A 268 15.79 15.02 6.57
CA ALA A 268 16.08 13.61 6.77
C ALA A 268 17.57 13.27 6.52
N LEU A 269 18.23 13.94 5.55
CA LEU A 269 19.68 13.80 5.35
C LEU A 269 20.45 14.34 6.55
N VAL A 270 20.04 15.49 7.10
CA VAL A 270 20.66 16.08 8.30
C VAL A 270 20.44 15.19 9.52
N GLU A 271 19.23 14.69 9.75
CA GLU A 271 18.92 13.76 10.84
C GLU A 271 19.79 12.51 10.76
N GLY A 272 19.90 11.89 9.57
CA GLY A 272 20.75 10.73 9.37
C GLY A 272 22.23 11.01 9.63
N ALA A 273 22.75 12.15 9.16
CA ALA A 273 24.13 12.56 9.41
C ALA A 273 24.40 12.79 10.91
N VAL A 274 23.50 13.53 11.60
CA VAL A 274 23.62 13.79 13.04
C VAL A 274 23.58 12.47 13.83
N MET A 275 22.63 11.59 13.52
CA MET A 275 22.52 10.27 14.17
C MET A 275 23.81 9.45 13.99
N SER A 276 24.37 9.43 12.79
CA SER A 276 25.64 8.73 12.52
C SER A 276 26.79 9.30 13.36
N MET A 277 26.87 10.62 13.45
CA MET A 277 27.94 11.29 14.21
C MET A 277 27.79 11.10 15.73
N VAL A 278 26.59 11.28 16.26
CA VAL A 278 26.32 11.25 17.71
C VAL A 278 26.42 9.84 18.27
N PHE A 279 25.88 8.86 17.55
CA PHE A 279 25.81 7.49 18.05
C PHE A 279 26.92 6.58 17.52
N HIS A 280 27.84 7.10 16.70
CA HIS A 280 28.89 6.32 16.03
C HIS A 280 28.37 5.02 15.40
N SER A 281 27.13 5.08 14.94
CA SER A 281 26.35 3.91 14.51
C SER A 281 26.52 3.69 13.02
N SER A 282 26.67 2.42 12.63
CA SER A 282 26.52 2.05 11.23
C SER A 282 25.09 2.34 10.77
N MET A 283 24.89 2.58 9.49
CA MET A 283 23.56 2.81 8.90
C MET A 283 22.56 1.70 9.24
N GLN A 284 23.02 0.47 9.48
CA GLN A 284 22.19 -0.66 9.89
C GLN A 284 21.60 -0.51 11.30
N ALA A 285 22.23 0.29 12.16
CA ALA A 285 21.75 0.58 13.51
C ALA A 285 20.82 1.81 13.55
N ILE A 286 20.82 2.63 12.49
CA ILE A 286 19.96 3.82 12.39
C ILE A 286 18.65 3.42 11.73
N LYS A 287 17.58 3.39 12.53
CA LYS A 287 16.24 3.12 12.03
C LYS A 287 15.63 4.40 11.45
N GLY A 288 15.93 4.71 10.19
CA GLY A 288 15.44 5.93 9.52
C GLY A 288 13.94 5.95 9.19
N HIS A 289 13.17 5.01 9.74
CA HIS A 289 11.73 4.90 9.46
C HIS A 289 10.94 6.08 10.03
N ALA A 290 11.31 6.56 11.21
CA ALA A 290 10.62 7.60 11.94
C ALA A 290 11.27 8.99 11.81
N PHE A 291 12.19 9.20 10.89
CA PHE A 291 12.77 10.52 10.67
C PHE A 291 11.68 11.57 10.41
N LEU A 292 11.77 12.69 11.12
CA LEU A 292 10.85 13.81 10.99
C LEU A 292 10.84 14.34 9.54
N GLY A 293 12.02 14.41 8.93
CA GLY A 293 12.16 14.76 7.52
C GLY A 293 11.42 13.80 6.60
N GLY A 294 11.45 12.50 6.86
CA GLY A 294 10.69 11.49 6.11
C GLY A 294 9.17 11.66 6.25
N MET A 295 8.70 12.03 7.45
CA MET A 295 7.29 12.36 7.65
C MET A 295 6.86 13.60 6.85
N PHE A 296 7.68 14.67 6.87
CA PHE A 296 7.39 15.89 6.10
C PHE A 296 7.43 15.62 4.59
N PHE A 297 8.35 14.78 4.13
CA PHE A 297 8.39 14.33 2.75
C PHE A 297 7.09 13.65 2.32
N SER A 298 6.63 12.66 3.08
CA SER A 298 5.39 11.92 2.80
C SER A 298 4.14 12.82 2.89
N LEU A 299 4.11 13.72 3.86
CA LEU A 299 3.07 14.74 3.99
C LEU A 299 3.04 15.65 2.76
N GLY A 300 4.20 16.12 2.33
CA GLY A 300 4.33 16.95 1.13
C GLY A 300 3.83 16.24 -0.13
N MET A 301 4.12 14.95 -0.31
CA MET A 301 3.58 14.13 -1.40
C MET A 301 2.03 14.09 -1.36
N PHE A 302 1.46 13.88 -0.18
CA PHE A 302 0.01 13.85 -0.02
C PHE A 302 -0.63 15.20 -0.30
N LEU A 303 -0.04 16.30 0.21
CA LEU A 303 -0.52 17.67 -0.08
C LEU A 303 -0.38 18.04 -1.56
N LEU A 304 0.69 17.59 -2.23
CA LEU A 304 0.85 17.77 -3.67
C LEU A 304 -0.26 17.06 -4.46
N ALA A 305 -0.63 15.84 -4.03
CA ALA A 305 -1.74 15.13 -4.63
C ALA A 305 -3.08 15.86 -4.46
N LEU A 306 -3.31 16.52 -3.32
CA LEU A 306 -4.50 17.34 -3.09
C LEU A 306 -4.45 18.67 -3.87
N ALA A 307 -3.28 19.31 -3.96
CA ALA A 307 -3.09 20.59 -4.66
C ALA A 307 -3.16 20.44 -6.20
N LYS A 308 -2.83 19.26 -6.73
CA LYS A 308 -2.83 18.95 -8.16
C LYS A 308 -3.68 17.72 -8.45
N PRO A 309 -5.02 17.79 -8.27
CA PRO A 309 -5.91 16.63 -8.28
C PRO A 309 -5.92 15.87 -9.61
N GLN A 310 -5.60 16.53 -10.72
CA GLN A 310 -5.55 15.93 -12.06
C GLN A 310 -4.20 15.31 -12.42
N LEU A 311 -3.19 15.40 -11.53
CA LEU A 311 -1.87 14.85 -11.81
C LEU A 311 -1.95 13.33 -12.05
N GLY A 312 -1.42 12.90 -13.20
CA GLY A 312 -1.45 11.50 -13.62
C GLY A 312 -2.76 11.04 -14.28
N GLN A 313 -3.77 11.91 -14.44
CA GLN A 313 -5.08 11.53 -15.00
C GLN A 313 -4.99 10.86 -16.39
N LEU A 314 -4.05 11.29 -17.23
CA LEU A 314 -3.86 10.75 -18.58
C LEU A 314 -2.97 9.49 -18.62
N THR A 315 -2.54 8.99 -17.47
CA THR A 315 -1.72 7.79 -17.36
C THR A 315 -2.57 6.60 -16.88
N PRO A 316 -2.07 5.35 -16.98
CA PRO A 316 -2.74 4.19 -16.39
C PRO A 316 -2.71 4.17 -14.84
N PHE A 317 -1.96 5.08 -14.22
CA PHE A 317 -1.75 5.08 -12.76
C PHE A 317 -3.03 5.20 -11.94
N PRO A 318 -4.03 6.04 -12.26
CA PRO A 318 -5.27 6.08 -11.50
C PRO A 318 -6.04 4.76 -11.48
N PHE A 319 -5.94 3.98 -12.56
CA PHE A 319 -6.50 2.62 -12.60
C PHE A 319 -5.70 1.66 -11.72
N LEU A 320 -4.37 1.63 -11.86
CA LEU A 320 -3.48 0.78 -11.08
C LEU A 320 -3.54 1.12 -9.58
N GLY A 321 -3.73 2.39 -9.23
CA GLY A 321 -3.89 2.87 -7.85
C GLY A 321 -5.06 2.20 -7.11
N GLN A 322 -6.10 1.82 -7.83
CA GLN A 322 -7.25 1.09 -7.27
C GLN A 322 -6.91 -0.35 -6.88
N LEU A 323 -5.88 -0.92 -7.48
CA LEU A 323 -5.44 -2.29 -7.23
C LEU A 323 -4.42 -2.40 -6.10
N THR A 324 -3.98 -1.27 -5.52
CA THR A 324 -2.85 -1.22 -4.58
C THR A 324 -3.02 -2.12 -3.36
N LEU A 325 -4.24 -2.31 -2.85
CA LEU A 325 -4.48 -3.22 -1.74
C LEU A 325 -4.24 -4.68 -2.15
N GLY A 326 -4.72 -5.09 -3.32
CA GLY A 326 -4.49 -6.43 -3.86
C GLY A 326 -3.01 -6.67 -4.16
N ILE A 327 -2.34 -5.67 -4.77
CA ILE A 327 -0.90 -5.71 -5.01
C ILE A 327 -0.13 -5.84 -3.69
N TYR A 328 -0.53 -5.06 -2.67
CA TYR A 328 0.10 -5.09 -1.36
C TYR A 328 0.04 -6.48 -0.70
N VAL A 329 -1.11 -7.11 -0.68
CA VAL A 329 -1.24 -8.41 0.00
C VAL A 329 -0.62 -9.55 -0.79
N ALA A 330 -0.50 -9.43 -2.12
CA ALA A 330 -0.02 -10.49 -3.00
C ALA A 330 1.48 -10.42 -3.33
N HIS A 331 2.15 -9.25 -3.16
CA HIS A 331 3.50 -9.07 -3.70
C HIS A 331 4.55 -10.02 -3.11
N VAL A 332 4.46 -10.37 -1.83
CA VAL A 332 5.41 -11.32 -1.22
C VAL A 332 5.15 -12.74 -1.71
N PHE A 333 3.90 -13.12 -1.94
CA PHE A 333 3.56 -14.41 -2.56
C PHE A 333 4.21 -14.54 -3.94
N VAL A 334 4.09 -13.50 -4.75
CA VAL A 334 4.71 -13.43 -6.09
C VAL A 334 6.24 -13.35 -5.98
N MET A 335 6.76 -12.60 -5.01
CA MET A 335 8.19 -12.52 -4.76
C MET A 335 8.78 -13.89 -4.39
N TYR A 336 8.12 -14.66 -3.54
CA TYR A 336 8.49 -16.04 -3.22
C TYR A 336 8.54 -16.93 -4.47
N ALA A 337 7.63 -16.70 -5.42
CA ALA A 337 7.63 -17.45 -6.67
C ALA A 337 8.81 -17.10 -7.61
N ILE A 338 9.24 -15.83 -7.61
CA ILE A 338 10.22 -15.31 -8.59
C ILE A 338 11.66 -15.38 -8.07
N THR A 339 11.85 -15.08 -6.78
CA THR A 339 13.20 -14.92 -6.19
C THR A 339 14.10 -16.15 -6.39
N PRO A 340 13.67 -17.41 -6.22
CA PRO A 340 14.54 -18.57 -6.39
C PRO A 340 15.17 -18.67 -7.78
N PHE A 341 14.40 -18.31 -8.80
CA PHE A 341 14.87 -18.36 -10.19
C PHE A 341 15.81 -17.20 -10.52
N MET A 342 15.58 -16.04 -9.91
CA MET A 342 16.36 -14.83 -10.17
C MET A 342 17.59 -14.70 -9.26
N TRP A 343 17.65 -15.43 -8.15
CA TRP A 343 18.75 -15.32 -7.18
C TRP A 343 20.13 -15.56 -7.80
N LYS A 344 20.21 -16.46 -8.78
CA LYS A 344 21.44 -16.74 -9.53
C LYS A 344 22.02 -15.54 -10.28
N LEU A 345 21.22 -14.48 -10.43
CA LEU A 345 21.62 -13.22 -11.07
C LEU A 345 22.12 -12.18 -10.06
N SER A 346 21.95 -12.40 -8.74
CA SER A 346 22.21 -11.41 -7.70
C SER A 346 23.65 -10.87 -7.67
N ASP A 347 24.61 -11.71 -8.03
CA ASP A 347 26.03 -11.33 -8.04
C ASP A 347 26.49 -10.81 -9.41
N LYS A 348 25.67 -10.97 -10.45
CA LYS A 348 25.99 -10.60 -11.84
C LYS A 348 25.34 -9.29 -12.29
N VAL A 349 24.25 -8.88 -11.63
CA VAL A 349 23.46 -7.72 -12.04
C VAL A 349 23.63 -6.61 -10.99
N PRO A 350 24.28 -5.48 -11.35
CA PRO A 350 24.31 -4.30 -10.49
C PRO A 350 22.88 -3.86 -10.13
N LEU A 351 22.69 -3.40 -8.89
CA LEU A 351 21.35 -2.99 -8.40
C LEU A 351 20.27 -4.07 -8.62
N TRP A 352 20.65 -5.32 -8.50
CA TRP A 352 19.76 -6.46 -8.73
C TRP A 352 18.43 -6.36 -7.97
N GLY A 353 18.43 -5.76 -6.77
CA GLY A 353 17.20 -5.52 -5.99
C GLY A 353 16.22 -4.58 -6.69
N LEU A 354 16.70 -3.60 -7.46
CA LEU A 354 15.84 -2.76 -8.31
C LEU A 354 15.21 -3.58 -9.44
N PHE A 355 16.02 -4.41 -10.09
CA PHE A 355 15.55 -5.29 -11.18
C PHE A 355 14.52 -6.31 -10.67
N LEU A 356 14.79 -6.94 -9.53
CA LEU A 356 13.84 -7.84 -8.86
C LEU A 356 12.55 -7.09 -8.52
N GLY A 357 12.65 -5.89 -7.94
CA GLY A 357 11.49 -5.09 -7.55
C GLY A 357 10.59 -4.72 -8.73
N ILE A 358 11.16 -4.33 -9.87
CA ILE A 358 10.41 -4.06 -11.10
C ILE A 358 9.70 -5.33 -11.58
N THR A 359 10.40 -6.45 -11.60
CA THR A 359 9.84 -7.74 -12.05
C THR A 359 8.71 -8.21 -11.13
N VAL A 360 8.92 -8.16 -9.81
CA VAL A 360 7.90 -8.53 -8.83
C VAL A 360 6.69 -7.59 -8.94
N TYR A 361 6.90 -6.29 -9.10
CA TYR A 361 5.81 -5.33 -9.28
C TYR A 361 4.96 -5.68 -10.51
N GLY A 362 5.59 -5.83 -11.68
CA GLY A 362 4.88 -6.16 -12.92
C GLY A 362 4.11 -7.48 -12.83
N ALA A 363 4.75 -8.53 -12.30
CA ALA A 363 4.12 -9.83 -12.10
C ALA A 363 2.96 -9.76 -11.08
N THR A 364 3.11 -9.00 -9.99
CA THR A 364 2.04 -8.83 -9.00
C THR A 364 0.85 -8.06 -9.54
N VAL A 365 1.08 -7.03 -10.36
CA VAL A 365 0.01 -6.33 -11.08
C VAL A 365 -0.76 -7.31 -11.97
N ALA A 366 -0.06 -8.10 -12.79
CA ALA A 366 -0.68 -9.11 -13.66
C ALA A 366 -1.47 -10.13 -12.83
N PHE A 367 -0.89 -10.67 -11.77
CA PHE A 367 -1.54 -11.61 -10.86
C PHE A 367 -2.79 -11.01 -10.22
N THR A 368 -2.71 -9.79 -9.70
CA THR A 368 -3.86 -9.08 -9.11
C THR A 368 -4.97 -8.86 -10.13
N LEU A 369 -4.64 -8.49 -11.37
CA LEU A 369 -5.61 -8.33 -12.46
C LEU A 369 -6.33 -9.65 -12.75
N VAL A 370 -5.61 -10.77 -12.78
CA VAL A 370 -6.22 -12.11 -12.95
C VAL A 370 -7.19 -12.40 -11.79
N LEU A 371 -6.76 -12.20 -10.54
CA LEU A 371 -7.63 -12.42 -9.37
C LEU A 371 -8.89 -11.55 -9.39
N THR A 372 -8.82 -10.32 -9.89
CA THR A 372 -10.00 -9.45 -9.99
C THR A 372 -11.03 -9.95 -11.01
N ARG A 373 -10.63 -10.75 -11.98
CA ARG A 373 -11.52 -11.30 -13.02
C ARG A 373 -12.22 -12.58 -12.63
N VAL A 374 -11.68 -13.30 -11.65
CA VAL A 374 -12.29 -14.54 -11.14
C VAL A 374 -13.25 -14.21 -10.01
N PRO A 375 -14.59 -14.35 -10.17
CA PRO A 375 -15.58 -13.86 -9.20
C PRO A 375 -15.39 -14.40 -7.79
N ILE A 376 -14.99 -15.69 -7.66
CA ILE A 376 -14.81 -16.37 -6.37
C ILE A 376 -13.67 -15.76 -5.58
N VAL A 377 -12.53 -15.47 -6.24
CA VAL A 377 -11.31 -14.96 -5.58
C VAL A 377 -11.20 -13.44 -5.61
N ARG A 378 -12.09 -12.73 -6.30
CA ARG A 378 -12.09 -11.26 -6.37
C ARG A 378 -12.14 -10.61 -4.98
N SER A 379 -12.83 -11.22 -4.02
CA SER A 379 -12.92 -10.72 -2.64
C SER A 379 -11.59 -10.77 -1.88
N LEU A 380 -10.59 -11.51 -2.38
CA LEU A 380 -9.25 -11.61 -1.80
C LEU A 380 -8.41 -10.34 -2.05
N VAL A 381 -8.74 -9.59 -3.10
CA VAL A 381 -7.93 -8.44 -3.55
C VAL A 381 -8.74 -7.14 -3.66
N VAL A 382 -10.07 -7.22 -3.68
CA VAL A 382 -10.97 -6.06 -3.77
C VAL A 382 -11.90 -6.02 -2.57
N ARG A 383 -12.10 -4.84 -2.01
CA ARG A 383 -12.99 -4.64 -0.86
C ARG A 383 -14.42 -5.12 -1.18
N PRO A 384 -15.03 -5.99 -0.35
CA PRO A 384 -16.38 -6.52 -0.57
C PRO A 384 -17.48 -5.44 -0.72
N ALA A 385 -17.29 -4.27 -0.12
CA ALA A 385 -18.23 -3.14 -0.21
C ALA A 385 -18.37 -2.57 -1.63
N TRP A 386 -17.32 -2.68 -2.45
CA TRP A 386 -17.39 -2.29 -3.87
C TRP A 386 -18.46 -3.10 -4.62
N ASN A 387 -18.48 -4.42 -4.39
CA ASN A 387 -19.44 -5.30 -5.06
C ASN A 387 -20.90 -4.97 -4.71
N ARG A 388 -21.19 -4.42 -3.53
CA ARG A 388 -22.54 -3.98 -3.16
C ARG A 388 -22.95 -2.71 -3.90
N HIS A 389 -22.06 -1.75 -4.00
CA HIS A 389 -22.34 -0.50 -4.71
C HIS A 389 -22.49 -0.71 -6.22
N GLU A 390 -21.62 -1.52 -6.83
CA GLU A 390 -21.78 -1.91 -8.26
C GLU A 390 -23.07 -2.69 -8.51
N ARG A 391 -23.45 -3.63 -7.61
CA ARG A 391 -24.72 -4.35 -7.73
C ARG A 391 -25.91 -3.41 -7.61
N ALA A 392 -25.90 -2.47 -6.68
CA ALA A 392 -26.97 -1.48 -6.53
C ALA A 392 -27.10 -0.58 -7.78
N ILE A 393 -25.96 -0.23 -8.42
CA ILE A 393 -25.97 0.53 -9.66
C ILE A 393 -26.46 -0.32 -10.83
N GLN A 394 -26.03 -1.58 -10.95
CA GLN A 394 -26.51 -2.48 -11.99
C GLN A 394 -28.01 -2.78 -11.84
N GLU A 395 -28.47 -2.93 -10.60
CA GLU A 395 -29.88 -3.12 -10.28
C GLU A 395 -30.70 -1.87 -10.67
N ARG A 396 -30.26 -0.66 -10.34
CA ARG A 396 -30.90 0.59 -10.81
C ARG A 396 -30.92 0.67 -12.33
N LYS A 397 -29.80 0.41 -13.00
CA LYS A 397 -29.74 0.38 -14.48
C LYS A 397 -30.69 -0.68 -15.10
N ARG A 398 -30.86 -1.81 -14.42
CA ARG A 398 -31.80 -2.85 -14.84
C ARG A 398 -33.25 -2.38 -14.70
N ILE A 399 -33.58 -1.74 -13.56
CA ILE A 399 -34.92 -1.19 -13.30
C ILE A 399 -35.24 -0.08 -14.32
N ASP A 400 -34.29 0.84 -14.57
CA ASP A 400 -34.49 1.92 -15.56
C ASP A 400 -34.65 1.40 -17.00
N ARG A 401 -34.02 0.27 -17.35
CA ARG A 401 -34.19 -0.37 -18.66
C ARG A 401 -35.53 -1.11 -18.79
N THR A 402 -36.06 -1.63 -17.69
CA THR A 402 -37.33 -2.35 -17.69
C THR A 402 -38.54 -1.41 -17.57
N HIS A 403 -38.36 -0.17 -17.14
CA HIS A 403 -39.39 0.86 -16.99
C HIS A 403 -38.91 2.21 -17.54
N PRO A 404 -38.77 2.35 -18.86
CA PRO A 404 -38.27 3.57 -19.49
C PRO A 404 -39.23 4.77 -19.34
N ASP A 405 -40.45 4.57 -18.93
CA ASP A 405 -41.54 5.52 -18.77
C ASP A 405 -41.62 6.17 -17.37
N GLY A 406 -40.64 5.95 -16.49
CA GLY A 406 -40.60 6.60 -15.18
C GLY A 406 -41.70 6.13 -14.20
N SER A 407 -42.50 5.12 -14.55
CA SER A 407 -43.55 4.56 -13.69
C SER A 407 -43.04 3.60 -12.61
N GLY A 408 -41.71 3.57 -12.37
CA GLY A 408 -41.04 2.74 -11.36
C GLY A 408 -41.45 3.15 -9.95
N ARG A 409 -42.07 2.24 -9.22
CA ARG A 409 -42.51 2.38 -7.83
C ARG A 409 -41.46 3.05 -6.96
N GLN A 410 -41.87 4.05 -6.19
CA GLN A 410 -41.09 4.61 -5.08
C GLN A 410 -40.61 3.45 -4.21
N LEU A 411 -39.30 3.30 -4.12
CA LEU A 411 -38.65 2.36 -3.18
C LEU A 411 -38.99 2.79 -1.74
N PRO A 412 -39.29 1.84 -0.85
CA PRO A 412 -39.54 2.18 0.55
C PRO A 412 -38.34 2.85 1.18
N PRO A 413 -38.51 3.83 2.09
CA PRO A 413 -37.44 4.71 2.63
C PRO A 413 -36.43 4.00 3.52
N HIS A 414 -36.49 2.69 3.68
CA HIS A 414 -35.63 1.90 4.56
C HIS A 414 -34.49 1.12 3.86
N ALA A 415 -34.24 1.33 2.57
CA ALA A 415 -33.20 0.64 1.80
C ALA A 415 -32.00 1.54 1.42
N ALA A 416 -31.72 2.61 2.18
CA ALA A 416 -30.56 3.48 2.02
C ALA A 416 -29.50 3.20 3.08
#